data_20f78e204f3ce4d7df79c301afb1e08d
#
_entry.id   20f78e204f3ce4d7df79c301afb1e08d
#
_cell.length_a   1.000
_cell.length_b   1.000
_cell.length_c   1.000
_cell.angle_alpha   90.00
_cell.angle_beta   90.00
_cell.angle_gamma   90.00
#
_symmetry.space_group_name_H-M   'P 1'
#
loop_
_entity.id
_entity.type
_entity.pdbx_description
1 polymer ?
#
loop_
_entity_poly.entity_id
_entity_poly.type
_entity_poly.pdbx_seq_one_letter_code
_entity_poly.pdbx_strand_id
1 'polypeptide(L)'
;MKESRMVRFFVDGREAEALEGSNLLAALRSAGAEVPSLCWHSKLTPTGACRLCVVKIEGRRGLVTSCSTSVEEGMKVTAFDGELEDSRRWILSLLAEEVEAGSDGSHRDELEELLERYGVSKPERIRTSRGAVRPPDRSSHVLSFDASRCIKCFRCVKACMEVQGKGVLSVDGRGLGSVILAGEGTWGASECDGCGECVQLCPTGALVEKPNREPLRAAGTRVSKVRTTCPYCGVGCQLDLSVRDGRILRADGAEGVPPNDGRLCVKGRFGYGFANHPDRLTRPLIREGSGFRKASWDEALDRVASGLNAVREKYGPDALAGYSSAKCTNEENYLFQKLVRVTFGTNNLDYCTRLCHASTVTAMLKAIGDGAGSASIEDYETADCTIVI
;
A
#
# COMPACT_ATOMS: atom_id res chain seq x y z
N MET A 1 -20.63 -12.61 -21.84
CA MET A 1 -19.81 -11.41 -21.65
C MET A 1 -20.27 -10.41 -22.70
N LYS A 2 -20.78 -9.20 -22.32
CA LYS A 2 -21.02 -8.14 -23.32
C LYS A 2 -19.66 -7.70 -23.85
N GLU A 3 -19.46 -7.71 -25.16
CA GLU A 3 -18.28 -7.12 -25.79
C GLU A 3 -18.12 -5.68 -25.31
N SER A 4 -16.96 -5.38 -24.75
CA SER A 4 -16.63 -4.05 -24.23
C SER A 4 -16.44 -3.11 -25.43
N ARG A 5 -17.46 -2.32 -25.76
CA ARG A 5 -17.45 -1.39 -26.88
C ARG A 5 -16.70 -0.11 -26.46
N MET A 6 -15.74 0.33 -27.27
CA MET A 6 -15.17 1.69 -27.17
C MET A 6 -16.17 2.70 -27.73
N VAL A 7 -16.37 3.79 -26.99
CA VAL A 7 -17.24 4.91 -27.36
C VAL A 7 -16.48 6.22 -27.32
N ARG A 8 -16.89 7.16 -28.18
CA ARG A 8 -16.32 8.51 -28.22
C ARG A 8 -17.14 9.45 -27.35
N PHE A 9 -16.45 10.29 -26.65
CA PHE A 9 -17.03 11.37 -25.86
C PHE A 9 -16.16 12.62 -25.97
N PHE A 10 -16.63 13.76 -25.49
CA PHE A 10 -15.91 15.03 -25.59
C PHE A 10 -15.69 15.64 -24.22
N VAL A 11 -14.47 16.10 -23.96
CA VAL A 11 -14.04 16.77 -22.74
C VAL A 11 -13.54 18.14 -23.09
N ASP A 12 -14.22 19.20 -22.62
CA ASP A 12 -13.87 20.60 -22.92
C ASP A 12 -13.60 20.85 -24.42
N GLY A 13 -14.44 20.25 -25.28
CA GLY A 13 -14.36 20.32 -26.73
C GLY A 13 -13.33 19.40 -27.40
N ARG A 14 -12.59 18.59 -26.65
CA ARG A 14 -11.63 17.61 -27.18
C ARG A 14 -12.25 16.22 -27.20
N GLU A 15 -12.07 15.51 -28.31
CA GLU A 15 -12.50 14.11 -28.44
C GLU A 15 -11.62 13.19 -27.58
N ALA A 16 -12.26 12.22 -26.92
CA ALA A 16 -11.63 11.19 -26.14
C ALA A 16 -12.41 9.87 -26.30
N GLU A 17 -11.77 8.75 -25.99
CA GLU A 17 -12.35 7.42 -26.07
C GLU A 17 -12.33 6.72 -24.71
N ALA A 18 -13.37 5.96 -24.42
CA ALA A 18 -13.45 5.13 -23.22
C ALA A 18 -14.36 3.91 -23.49
N LEU A 19 -14.31 2.93 -22.59
CA LEU A 19 -15.28 1.81 -22.62
C LEU A 19 -16.69 2.32 -22.27
N GLU A 20 -17.68 1.93 -23.05
CA GLU A 20 -19.08 2.23 -22.78
C GLU A 20 -19.49 1.74 -21.38
N GLY A 21 -20.16 2.60 -20.61
CA GLY A 21 -20.53 2.30 -19.23
C GLY A 21 -19.43 2.39 -18.20
N SER A 22 -18.17 2.68 -18.60
CA SER A 22 -17.07 2.92 -17.65
C SER A 22 -17.30 4.18 -16.82
N ASN A 23 -16.57 4.28 -15.70
CA ASN A 23 -16.68 5.42 -14.80
C ASN A 23 -16.19 6.72 -15.45
N LEU A 24 -17.06 7.74 -15.51
CA LEU A 24 -16.76 9.00 -16.19
C LEU A 24 -15.55 9.72 -15.55
N LEU A 25 -15.39 9.73 -14.23
CA LEU A 25 -14.25 10.37 -13.59
C LEU A 25 -12.92 9.72 -14.00
N ALA A 26 -12.90 8.37 -14.07
CA ALA A 26 -11.73 7.63 -14.56
C ALA A 26 -11.42 7.97 -16.02
N ALA A 27 -12.44 8.00 -16.88
CA ALA A 27 -12.31 8.35 -18.29
C ALA A 27 -11.81 9.80 -18.50
N LEU A 28 -12.33 10.76 -17.72
CA LEU A 28 -11.87 12.15 -17.74
C LEU A 28 -10.39 12.28 -17.38
N ARG A 29 -9.95 11.58 -16.31
CA ARG A 29 -8.54 11.57 -15.91
C ARG A 29 -7.63 10.92 -16.94
N SER A 30 -8.07 9.82 -17.54
CA SER A 30 -7.33 9.17 -18.66
C SER A 30 -7.22 10.08 -19.88
N ALA A 31 -8.21 10.96 -20.11
CA ALA A 31 -8.19 11.97 -21.15
C ALA A 31 -7.37 13.25 -20.76
N GLY A 32 -6.70 13.24 -19.60
CA GLY A 32 -5.88 14.35 -19.11
C GLY A 32 -6.65 15.44 -18.36
N ALA A 33 -7.94 15.26 -18.09
CA ALA A 33 -8.75 16.19 -17.31
C ALA A 33 -8.67 15.82 -15.82
N GLU A 34 -7.78 16.48 -15.07
CA GLU A 34 -7.51 16.23 -13.64
C GLU A 34 -8.65 16.75 -12.73
N VAL A 35 -9.84 16.19 -12.90
CA VAL A 35 -11.02 16.50 -12.09
C VAL A 35 -10.79 16.03 -10.64
N PRO A 36 -10.93 16.94 -9.63
CA PRO A 36 -10.63 16.60 -8.24
C PRO A 36 -11.68 15.67 -7.61
N SER A 37 -11.23 14.84 -6.68
CA SER A 37 -12.13 14.02 -5.85
C SER A 37 -11.41 13.58 -4.57
N LEU A 38 -12.15 13.43 -3.46
CA LEU A 38 -11.64 12.92 -2.18
C LEU A 38 -12.31 11.62 -1.73
N CYS A 39 -13.49 11.28 -2.26
CA CYS A 39 -14.21 10.06 -1.87
C CYS A 39 -14.11 8.92 -2.90
N TRP A 40 -13.62 9.20 -4.10
CA TRP A 40 -13.46 8.20 -5.15
C TRP A 40 -12.06 7.61 -5.19
N HIS A 41 -11.97 6.33 -5.43
CA HIS A 41 -10.74 5.60 -5.72
C HIS A 41 -11.05 4.52 -6.77
N SER A 42 -10.09 4.20 -7.65
CA SER A 42 -10.28 3.25 -8.75
C SER A 42 -10.70 1.84 -8.32
N LYS A 43 -10.27 1.42 -7.12
CA LYS A 43 -10.58 0.11 -6.54
C LYS A 43 -11.91 0.05 -5.77
N LEU A 44 -12.60 1.17 -5.62
CA LEU A 44 -13.78 1.26 -4.76
C LEU A 44 -15.01 1.64 -5.57
N THR A 45 -16.14 1.07 -5.21
CA THR A 45 -17.43 1.55 -5.75
C THR A 45 -17.64 3.03 -5.34
N PRO A 46 -18.14 3.88 -6.24
CA PRO A 46 -18.30 5.30 -5.96
C PRO A 46 -19.24 5.57 -4.78
N THR A 47 -18.90 6.54 -3.94
CA THR A 47 -19.74 6.99 -2.81
C THR A 47 -20.47 8.29 -3.13
N GLY A 48 -19.88 9.17 -3.94
CA GLY A 48 -20.44 10.49 -4.28
C GLY A 48 -20.50 11.46 -3.09
N ALA A 49 -19.79 11.18 -1.97
CA ALA A 49 -19.90 11.92 -0.72
C ALA A 49 -19.26 13.32 -0.77
N CYS A 50 -18.04 13.46 -1.33
CA CYS A 50 -17.29 14.72 -1.30
C CYS A 50 -17.79 15.77 -2.28
N ARG A 51 -18.49 15.39 -3.35
CA ARG A 51 -19.06 16.25 -4.40
C ARG A 51 -18.04 17.07 -5.20
N LEU A 52 -16.73 16.88 -5.04
CA LEU A 52 -15.71 17.64 -5.76
C LEU A 52 -15.61 17.32 -7.26
N CYS A 53 -16.01 16.10 -7.65
CA CYS A 53 -15.92 15.62 -9.02
C CYS A 53 -17.07 16.11 -9.93
N VAL A 54 -17.70 17.22 -9.59
CA VAL A 54 -18.78 17.82 -10.37
C VAL A 54 -18.31 18.28 -11.75
N VAL A 55 -19.13 18.00 -12.76
CA VAL A 55 -18.98 18.38 -14.16
C VAL A 55 -20.31 18.80 -14.73
N LYS A 56 -20.33 19.47 -15.88
CA LYS A 56 -21.56 19.70 -16.68
C LYS A 56 -21.58 18.71 -17.83
N ILE A 57 -22.77 18.20 -18.14
CA ILE A 57 -22.98 17.28 -19.26
C ILE A 57 -24.08 17.92 -20.12
N GLU A 58 -23.82 18.08 -21.43
CA GLU A 58 -24.78 18.65 -22.36
C GLU A 58 -26.10 17.84 -22.31
N GLY A 59 -27.21 18.53 -22.21
CA GLY A 59 -28.56 17.91 -22.10
C GLY A 59 -28.95 17.48 -20.68
N ARG A 60 -28.05 17.54 -19.68
CA ARG A 60 -28.37 17.26 -18.28
C ARG A 60 -28.47 18.57 -17.46
N ARG A 61 -29.44 18.66 -16.55
CA ARG A 61 -29.62 19.82 -15.69
C ARG A 61 -28.64 19.80 -14.50
N GLY A 62 -28.03 20.95 -14.21
CA GLY A 62 -27.20 21.16 -13.02
C GLY A 62 -25.84 20.45 -13.08
N LEU A 63 -25.15 20.40 -11.93
CA LEU A 63 -23.86 19.78 -11.81
C LEU A 63 -23.99 18.29 -11.49
N VAL A 64 -23.28 17.47 -12.24
CA VAL A 64 -23.30 16.00 -12.16
C VAL A 64 -22.02 15.50 -11.54
N THR A 65 -22.07 14.53 -10.62
CA THR A 65 -20.88 13.89 -10.06
C THR A 65 -20.31 12.87 -11.04
N SER A 66 -19.15 13.14 -11.63
CA SER A 66 -18.53 12.24 -12.62
C SER A 66 -18.14 10.87 -12.04
N CYS A 67 -17.82 10.78 -10.73
CA CYS A 67 -17.48 9.51 -10.10
C CYS A 67 -18.65 8.50 -10.05
N SER A 68 -19.89 8.95 -10.18
CA SER A 68 -21.09 8.09 -10.16
C SER A 68 -21.86 8.11 -11.49
N THR A 69 -21.21 8.57 -12.55
CA THR A 69 -21.79 8.65 -13.90
C THR A 69 -21.03 7.71 -14.82
N SER A 70 -21.74 7.03 -15.70
CA SER A 70 -21.16 6.18 -16.73
C SER A 70 -20.94 6.96 -18.03
N VAL A 71 -19.90 6.59 -18.78
CA VAL A 71 -19.62 7.15 -20.11
C VAL A 71 -20.64 6.60 -21.12
N GLU A 72 -21.15 7.49 -21.97
CA GLU A 72 -22.09 7.18 -23.06
C GLU A 72 -21.53 7.72 -24.38
N GLU A 73 -21.90 7.10 -25.51
CA GLU A 73 -21.50 7.55 -26.85
C GLU A 73 -21.96 8.98 -27.12
N GLY A 74 -21.05 9.82 -27.64
CA GLY A 74 -21.32 11.20 -27.99
C GLY A 74 -21.49 12.16 -26.80
N MET A 75 -21.29 11.70 -25.55
CA MET A 75 -21.41 12.55 -24.37
C MET A 75 -20.46 13.73 -24.44
N LYS A 76 -20.98 14.94 -24.21
CA LYS A 76 -20.17 16.17 -24.16
C LYS A 76 -20.09 16.68 -22.71
N VAL A 77 -18.88 16.73 -22.19
CA VAL A 77 -18.58 17.07 -20.79
C VAL A 77 -17.78 18.37 -20.72
N THR A 78 -18.24 19.31 -19.95
CA THR A 78 -17.45 20.43 -19.47
C THR A 78 -16.87 20.07 -18.12
N ALA A 79 -15.56 19.88 -18.07
CA ALA A 79 -14.84 19.51 -16.85
C ALA A 79 -14.34 20.73 -16.08
N PHE A 80 -14.06 21.84 -16.76
CA PHE A 80 -13.54 23.08 -16.19
C PHE A 80 -14.21 24.32 -16.79
N ASP A 81 -14.84 25.11 -15.93
CA ASP A 81 -15.30 26.46 -16.20
C ASP A 81 -15.42 27.25 -14.89
N GLY A 82 -15.75 28.55 -14.96
CA GLY A 82 -15.83 29.40 -13.78
C GLY A 82 -16.81 28.91 -12.73
N GLU A 83 -18.00 28.43 -13.12
CA GLU A 83 -19.02 27.93 -12.19
C GLU A 83 -18.59 26.64 -11.50
N LEU A 84 -17.94 25.72 -12.23
CA LEU A 84 -17.39 24.48 -11.66
C LEU A 84 -16.27 24.76 -10.69
N GLU A 85 -15.36 25.68 -11.02
CA GLU A 85 -14.25 26.05 -10.14
C GLU A 85 -14.73 26.75 -8.88
N ASP A 86 -15.73 27.64 -8.96
CA ASP A 86 -16.36 28.28 -7.81
C ASP A 86 -17.08 27.26 -6.93
N SER A 87 -17.81 26.32 -7.55
CA SER A 87 -18.46 25.22 -6.81
C SER A 87 -17.46 24.36 -6.06
N ARG A 88 -16.31 24.04 -6.67
CA ARG A 88 -15.23 23.28 -6.04
C ARG A 88 -14.61 24.02 -4.86
N ARG A 89 -14.35 25.34 -5.00
CA ARG A 89 -13.87 26.18 -3.89
C ARG A 89 -14.85 26.20 -2.72
N TRP A 90 -16.15 26.34 -3.01
CA TRP A 90 -17.20 26.28 -2.01
C TRP A 90 -17.21 24.95 -1.25
N ILE A 91 -17.15 23.83 -1.99
CA ILE A 91 -17.11 22.47 -1.40
C ILE A 91 -15.86 22.29 -0.55
N LEU A 92 -14.70 22.75 -1.03
CA LEU A 92 -13.44 22.67 -0.29
C LEU A 92 -13.49 23.51 1.00
N SER A 93 -14.10 24.71 0.96
CA SER A 93 -14.30 25.52 2.17
C SER A 93 -15.16 24.80 3.21
N LEU A 94 -16.24 24.14 2.79
CA LEU A 94 -17.08 23.34 3.68
C LEU A 94 -16.33 22.13 4.26
N LEU A 95 -15.53 21.44 3.45
CA LEU A 95 -14.72 20.33 3.92
C LEU A 95 -13.60 20.78 4.87
N ALA A 96 -13.01 21.96 4.62
CA ALA A 96 -12.00 22.56 5.49
C ALA A 96 -12.57 22.94 6.86
N GLU A 97 -13.85 23.37 6.93
CA GLU A 97 -14.57 23.59 8.20
C GLU A 97 -14.84 22.28 8.96
N GLU A 98 -14.74 21.15 8.28
CA GLU A 98 -15.01 19.84 8.86
C GLU A 98 -13.81 19.22 9.57
N VAL A 99 -12.61 19.64 9.34
CA VAL A 99 -11.40 19.02 9.87
C VAL A 99 -10.57 19.99 10.70
N GLU A 100 -9.96 19.49 11.77
CA GLU A 100 -9.02 20.28 12.55
C GLU A 100 -7.80 20.68 11.73
N ALA A 101 -7.35 21.92 11.91
CA ALA A 101 -6.16 22.43 11.25
C ALA A 101 -4.91 21.71 11.76
N GLY A 102 -3.99 21.42 10.85
CA GLY A 102 -2.67 20.89 11.17
C GLY A 102 -2.51 19.42 10.84
N SER A 103 -1.92 19.18 9.68
CA SER A 103 -1.23 17.91 9.41
C SER A 103 0.13 17.97 10.12
N ASP A 104 0.49 16.92 10.89
CA ASP A 104 1.85 16.77 11.39
C ASP A 104 2.82 16.38 10.25
N GLY A 105 2.34 16.34 8.99
CA GLY A 105 3.09 15.96 7.82
C GLY A 105 3.44 14.47 7.73
N SER A 106 2.99 13.67 8.68
CA SER A 106 3.34 12.24 8.76
C SER A 106 2.65 11.36 7.70
N HIS A 107 1.71 11.92 6.95
CA HIS A 107 1.00 11.18 5.90
C HIS A 107 0.63 12.12 4.74
N ARG A 108 0.18 11.51 3.63
CA ARG A 108 -0.36 12.25 2.49
C ARG A 108 -1.72 12.82 2.87
N ASP A 109 -1.90 14.14 2.70
CA ASP A 109 -3.17 14.84 2.91
C ASP A 109 -3.66 15.39 1.57
N GLU A 110 -4.53 14.60 0.88
CA GLU A 110 -5.11 14.98 -0.41
C GLU A 110 -6.02 16.22 -0.27
N LEU A 111 -6.65 16.40 0.90
CA LEU A 111 -7.46 17.59 1.15
C LEU A 111 -6.58 18.84 1.21
N GLU A 112 -5.46 18.79 1.93
CA GLU A 112 -4.53 19.92 2.04
C GLU A 112 -3.95 20.30 0.69
N GLU A 113 -3.56 19.30 -0.15
CA GLU A 113 -3.10 19.53 -1.51
C GLU A 113 -4.15 20.25 -2.38
N LEU A 114 -5.43 19.90 -2.22
CA LEU A 114 -6.52 20.56 -2.93
C LEU A 114 -6.82 21.96 -2.38
N LEU A 115 -6.76 22.15 -1.07
CA LEU A 115 -6.93 23.49 -0.47
C LEU A 115 -5.86 24.46 -0.99
N GLU A 116 -4.60 24.03 -1.01
CA GLU A 116 -3.49 24.80 -1.58
C GLU A 116 -3.72 25.10 -3.07
N ARG A 117 -4.06 24.08 -3.87
CA ARG A 117 -4.31 24.22 -5.32
C ARG A 117 -5.42 25.21 -5.65
N TYR A 118 -6.48 25.24 -4.82
CA TYR A 118 -7.66 26.07 -5.03
C TYR A 118 -7.59 27.42 -4.29
N GLY A 119 -6.52 27.68 -3.54
CA GLY A 119 -6.33 28.89 -2.75
C GLY A 119 -7.36 29.05 -1.63
N VAL A 120 -7.84 27.94 -1.06
CA VAL A 120 -8.81 27.91 0.03
C VAL A 120 -8.08 27.84 1.36
N SER A 121 -8.25 28.87 2.19
CA SER A 121 -7.67 28.89 3.54
C SER A 121 -8.52 28.09 4.51
N LYS A 122 -7.88 27.38 5.45
CA LYS A 122 -8.58 26.75 6.58
C LYS A 122 -9.10 27.83 7.54
N PRO A 123 -10.37 27.74 7.97
CA PRO A 123 -10.90 28.70 8.93
C PRO A 123 -10.25 28.52 10.31
N GLU A 124 -10.08 29.61 11.05
CA GLU A 124 -9.53 29.59 12.42
C GLU A 124 -10.41 28.82 13.42
N ARG A 125 -11.69 28.69 13.13
CA ARG A 125 -12.66 27.98 13.99
C ARG A 125 -13.44 26.96 13.18
N ILE A 126 -13.40 25.71 13.65
CA ILE A 126 -14.28 24.66 13.19
C ILE A 126 -15.69 24.94 13.69
N ARG A 127 -16.70 24.77 12.84
CA ARG A 127 -18.09 24.81 13.28
C ARG A 127 -18.34 23.70 14.30
N THR A 128 -18.47 24.09 15.56
CA THR A 128 -18.71 23.20 16.71
C THR A 128 -20.14 22.65 16.79
N SER A 129 -20.90 22.60 15.71
CA SER A 129 -22.20 21.90 15.69
C SER A 129 -22.08 20.37 15.79
N ARG A 130 -20.88 19.88 16.04
CA ARG A 130 -20.59 18.45 16.22
C ARG A 130 -20.69 18.09 17.68
N GLY A 131 -21.41 17.00 17.96
CA GLY A 131 -21.40 16.36 19.27
C GLY A 131 -19.99 16.18 19.82
N ALA A 132 -19.86 15.80 21.08
CA ALA A 132 -18.60 15.70 21.80
C ALA A 132 -17.46 15.20 20.91
N VAL A 133 -16.39 15.98 20.79
CA VAL A 133 -15.16 15.59 20.08
C VAL A 133 -14.67 14.28 20.71
N ARG A 134 -14.71 13.20 19.94
CA ARG A 134 -14.18 11.91 20.41
C ARG A 134 -12.65 12.00 20.41
N PRO A 135 -11.98 11.58 21.49
CA PRO A 135 -10.52 11.51 21.49
C PRO A 135 -10.04 10.54 20.41
N PRO A 136 -8.85 10.77 19.87
CA PRO A 136 -8.26 9.84 18.89
C PRO A 136 -8.16 8.42 19.47
N ASP A 137 -8.63 7.44 18.71
CA ASP A 137 -8.45 6.02 19.04
C ASP A 137 -7.02 5.59 18.70
N ARG A 138 -6.27 5.23 19.73
CA ARG A 138 -4.88 4.76 19.65
C ARG A 138 -4.73 3.33 20.16
N SER A 139 -5.80 2.58 20.26
CA SER A 139 -5.82 1.22 20.83
C SER A 139 -5.16 0.18 19.91
N SER A 140 -5.23 0.34 18.58
CA SER A 140 -4.54 -0.57 17.65
C SER A 140 -3.02 -0.48 17.79
N HIS A 141 -2.33 -1.60 17.58
CA HIS A 141 -0.86 -1.66 17.62
C HIS A 141 -0.19 -0.95 16.43
N VAL A 142 -0.84 -0.86 15.28
CA VAL A 142 -0.23 -0.42 14.02
C VAL A 142 -0.81 0.88 13.45
N LEU A 143 -2.01 1.28 13.85
CA LEU A 143 -2.65 2.49 13.35
C LEU A 143 -3.34 3.30 14.45
N SER A 144 -3.63 4.56 14.18
CA SER A 144 -4.51 5.39 14.99
C SER A 144 -5.56 6.08 14.14
N PHE A 145 -6.74 6.30 14.72
CA PHE A 145 -7.85 6.99 14.07
C PHE A 145 -8.20 8.26 14.84
N ASP A 146 -8.25 9.37 14.13
CA ASP A 146 -8.67 10.66 14.65
C ASP A 146 -9.92 11.15 13.88
N ALA A 147 -11.07 11.08 14.56
CA ALA A 147 -12.34 11.47 13.99
C ALA A 147 -12.43 12.97 13.67
N SER A 148 -11.63 13.83 14.35
CA SER A 148 -11.59 15.27 14.10
C SER A 148 -11.04 15.64 12.73
N ARG A 149 -10.32 14.71 12.10
CA ARG A 149 -9.72 14.86 10.77
C ARG A 149 -10.51 14.16 9.66
N CYS A 150 -11.64 13.54 10.00
CA CYS A 150 -12.41 12.71 9.07
C CYS A 150 -13.46 13.51 8.31
N ILE A 151 -13.35 13.58 6.97
CA ILE A 151 -14.36 14.18 6.07
C ILE A 151 -15.48 13.20 5.69
N LYS A 152 -15.58 12.04 6.29
CA LYS A 152 -16.61 11.04 6.06
C LYS A 152 -16.73 10.61 4.58
N CYS A 153 -15.58 10.46 3.92
CA CYS A 153 -15.50 10.00 2.52
C CYS A 153 -15.81 8.51 2.35
N PHE A 154 -15.75 7.74 3.43
CA PHE A 154 -16.00 6.29 3.51
C PHE A 154 -15.04 5.41 2.70
N ARG A 155 -13.94 5.93 2.17
CA ARG A 155 -12.93 5.10 1.49
C ARG A 155 -12.43 3.96 2.39
N CYS A 156 -12.19 4.23 3.68
CA CYS A 156 -11.71 3.24 4.64
C CYS A 156 -12.69 2.08 4.85
N VAL A 157 -13.99 2.37 4.98
CA VAL A 157 -15.04 1.36 5.14
C VAL A 157 -15.13 0.48 3.90
N LYS A 158 -15.19 1.11 2.72
CA LYS A 158 -15.20 0.40 1.44
C LYS A 158 -13.93 -0.40 1.20
N ALA A 159 -12.77 0.15 1.50
CA ALA A 159 -11.51 -0.57 1.39
C ALA A 159 -11.48 -1.83 2.27
N CYS A 160 -11.98 -1.73 3.49
CA CYS A 160 -12.08 -2.87 4.40
C CYS A 160 -13.02 -3.95 3.87
N MET A 161 -14.12 -3.56 3.23
CA MET A 161 -15.14 -4.47 2.70
C MET A 161 -14.81 -4.97 1.28
N GLU A 162 -14.54 -4.05 0.34
CA GLU A 162 -14.46 -4.35 -1.09
C GLU A 162 -13.06 -4.81 -1.52
N VAL A 163 -11.98 -4.30 -0.88
CA VAL A 163 -10.60 -4.62 -1.25
C VAL A 163 -10.04 -5.75 -0.39
N GLN A 164 -10.26 -5.68 0.92
CA GLN A 164 -9.71 -6.66 1.87
C GLN A 164 -10.70 -7.76 2.29
N GLY A 165 -11.99 -7.61 1.97
CA GLY A 165 -13.04 -8.59 2.29
C GLY A 165 -13.27 -8.80 3.80
N LYS A 166 -12.82 -7.87 4.66
CA LYS A 166 -12.88 -8.04 6.13
C LYS A 166 -14.16 -7.50 6.76
N GLY A 167 -14.69 -6.38 6.26
CA GLY A 167 -15.94 -5.80 6.76
C GLY A 167 -15.92 -5.34 8.22
N VAL A 168 -14.72 -5.14 8.82
CA VAL A 168 -14.57 -4.72 10.22
C VAL A 168 -15.01 -3.28 10.45
N LEU A 169 -14.82 -2.43 9.42
CA LEU A 169 -15.17 -1.01 9.52
C LEU A 169 -16.62 -0.78 9.11
N SER A 170 -17.33 -0.02 9.93
CA SER A 170 -18.71 0.37 9.71
C SER A 170 -18.92 1.86 9.91
N VAL A 171 -20.11 2.35 9.62
CA VAL A 171 -20.54 3.73 9.84
C VAL A 171 -21.69 3.73 10.81
N ASP A 172 -21.56 4.50 11.90
CA ASP A 172 -22.65 4.81 12.80
C ASP A 172 -23.15 6.24 12.57
N GLY A 173 -24.43 6.48 12.79
CA GLY A 173 -25.05 7.78 12.58
C GLY A 173 -25.23 8.17 11.10
N ARG A 174 -25.54 9.44 10.87
CA ARG A 174 -25.77 9.99 9.53
C ARG A 174 -25.38 11.48 9.44
N GLY A 175 -25.14 11.95 8.21
CA GLY A 175 -24.76 13.33 7.93
C GLY A 175 -23.49 13.74 8.70
N LEU A 176 -23.49 14.93 9.29
CA LEU A 176 -22.36 15.43 10.08
C LEU A 176 -22.09 14.60 11.35
N GLY A 177 -23.10 13.88 11.86
CA GLY A 177 -22.97 12.96 12.98
C GLY A 177 -22.40 11.60 12.64
N SER A 178 -22.10 11.30 11.37
CA SER A 178 -21.51 10.01 10.99
C SER A 178 -20.14 9.81 11.61
N VAL A 179 -19.90 8.60 12.12
CA VAL A 179 -18.64 8.18 12.74
C VAL A 179 -18.20 6.85 12.18
N ILE A 180 -16.92 6.69 11.94
CA ILE A 180 -16.33 5.39 11.54
C ILE A 180 -16.06 4.59 12.82
N LEU A 181 -16.55 3.36 12.85
CA LEU A 181 -16.35 2.41 13.93
C LEU A 181 -15.54 1.20 13.43
N ALA A 182 -14.78 0.59 14.33
CA ALA A 182 -14.13 -0.70 14.13
C ALA A 182 -14.76 -1.72 15.08
N GLY A 183 -15.65 -2.56 14.55
CA GLY A 183 -16.46 -3.46 15.39
C GLY A 183 -17.38 -2.69 16.35
N GLU A 184 -17.62 -3.25 17.53
CA GLU A 184 -18.50 -2.67 18.55
C GLU A 184 -17.77 -1.80 19.58
N GLY A 185 -16.44 -1.62 19.45
CA GLY A 185 -15.64 -0.94 20.46
C GLY A 185 -14.52 -0.09 19.86
N THR A 186 -13.31 -0.31 20.39
CA THR A 186 -12.09 0.35 19.89
C THR A 186 -11.41 -0.47 18.79
N TRP A 187 -10.54 0.16 18.02
CA TRP A 187 -9.78 -0.52 16.95
C TRP A 187 -8.96 -1.71 17.49
N GLY A 188 -8.36 -1.57 18.67
CA GLY A 188 -7.57 -2.64 19.29
C GLY A 188 -8.37 -3.81 19.81
N ALA A 189 -9.67 -3.64 20.08
CA ALA A 189 -10.58 -4.70 20.52
C ALA A 189 -11.38 -5.33 19.36
N SER A 190 -11.21 -4.81 18.12
CA SER A 190 -11.92 -5.31 16.94
C SER A 190 -11.17 -6.47 16.27
N GLU A 191 -11.84 -7.15 15.34
CA GLU A 191 -11.27 -8.21 14.48
C GLU A 191 -10.34 -7.64 13.38
N CYS A 192 -9.82 -6.41 13.55
CA CYS A 192 -8.92 -5.78 12.60
C CYS A 192 -7.54 -6.45 12.62
N ASP A 193 -7.15 -7.04 11.48
CA ASP A 193 -5.84 -7.67 11.31
C ASP A 193 -4.69 -6.68 10.98
N GLY A 194 -4.98 -5.38 10.96
CA GLY A 194 -3.97 -4.35 10.75
C GLY A 194 -3.41 -4.27 9.34
N CYS A 195 -4.11 -4.69 8.30
CA CYS A 195 -3.62 -4.64 6.90
C CYS A 195 -3.26 -3.22 6.42
N GLY A 196 -3.89 -2.19 7.02
CA GLY A 196 -3.60 -0.77 6.75
C GLY A 196 -4.09 -0.24 5.40
N GLU A 197 -4.95 -0.95 4.68
CA GLU A 197 -5.54 -0.44 3.42
C GLU A 197 -6.31 0.86 3.65
N CYS A 198 -7.03 0.94 4.76
CA CYS A 198 -7.72 2.15 5.21
C CYS A 198 -6.78 3.33 5.46
N VAL A 199 -5.54 3.08 5.88
CA VAL A 199 -4.50 4.11 6.06
C VAL A 199 -4.00 4.62 4.71
N GLN A 200 -3.71 3.70 3.77
CA GLN A 200 -3.24 4.05 2.42
C GLN A 200 -4.26 4.90 1.67
N LEU A 201 -5.56 4.60 1.82
CA LEU A 201 -6.64 5.25 1.10
C LEU A 201 -7.26 6.45 1.82
N CYS A 202 -6.82 6.78 3.04
CA CYS A 202 -7.34 7.93 3.77
C CYS A 202 -6.84 9.25 3.15
N PRO A 203 -7.74 10.15 2.69
CA PRO A 203 -7.34 11.37 1.99
C PRO A 203 -6.98 12.53 2.93
N THR A 204 -7.18 12.40 4.25
CA THR A 204 -7.04 13.50 5.22
C THR A 204 -6.18 13.14 6.43
N GLY A 205 -5.63 11.91 6.48
CA GLY A 205 -4.89 11.40 7.63
C GLY A 205 -5.69 11.32 8.93
N ALA A 206 -6.99 11.15 8.81
CA ALA A 206 -7.78 10.67 9.92
C ALA A 206 -7.33 9.28 10.39
N LEU A 207 -6.77 8.48 9.46
CA LEU A 207 -6.14 7.20 9.72
C LEU A 207 -4.66 7.30 9.39
N VAL A 208 -3.80 7.05 10.37
CA VAL A 208 -2.34 7.13 10.25
C VAL A 208 -1.69 5.91 10.87
N GLU A 209 -0.50 5.56 10.37
CA GLU A 209 0.31 4.50 10.97
C GLU A 209 0.93 4.95 12.31
N LYS A 210 1.08 4.02 13.25
CA LYS A 210 1.70 4.29 14.58
C LYS A 210 3.21 4.15 14.61
N PRO A 211 3.82 3.14 13.95
CA PRO A 211 5.23 2.80 14.17
C PRO A 211 6.23 3.88 13.78
N ASN A 212 5.92 4.69 12.76
CA ASN A 212 6.82 5.74 12.30
C ASN A 212 6.04 7.01 11.98
N ARG A 213 6.08 7.95 12.91
CA ARG A 213 5.46 9.27 12.76
C ARG A 213 6.43 10.34 12.27
N GLU A 214 7.47 9.97 11.55
CA GLU A 214 8.32 10.97 10.94
C GLU A 214 7.55 11.68 9.82
N PRO A 215 7.52 13.03 9.81
CA PRO A 215 6.81 13.77 8.78
C PRO A 215 7.32 13.41 7.38
N LEU A 216 6.42 13.04 6.46
CA LEU A 216 6.76 12.88 5.04
C LEU A 216 7.12 14.24 4.42
N ARG A 217 6.52 15.32 4.93
CA ARG A 217 6.75 16.71 4.53
C ARG A 217 7.52 17.45 5.62
N ALA A 218 8.84 17.39 5.61
CA ALA A 218 9.66 18.30 6.38
C ALA A 218 10.21 19.38 5.44
N ALA A 219 10.16 20.64 5.88
CA ALA A 219 10.63 21.77 5.09
C ALA A 219 12.08 21.55 4.61
N GLY A 220 12.32 21.68 3.30
CA GLY A 220 13.66 21.58 2.69
C GLY A 220 14.19 20.16 2.44
N THR A 221 13.43 19.09 2.71
CA THR A 221 13.88 17.72 2.47
C THR A 221 13.01 17.00 1.43
N ARG A 222 13.67 16.33 0.48
CA ARG A 222 13.00 15.55 -0.57
C ARG A 222 12.80 14.10 -0.11
N VAL A 223 11.56 13.63 -0.13
CA VAL A 223 11.25 12.20 0.01
C VAL A 223 11.27 11.56 -1.37
N SER A 224 12.06 10.51 -1.54
CA SER A 224 12.08 9.70 -2.76
C SER A 224 11.18 8.48 -2.59
N LYS A 225 10.59 8.01 -3.70
CA LYS A 225 9.89 6.73 -3.75
C LYS A 225 10.80 5.69 -4.40
N VAL A 226 10.95 4.56 -3.73
CA VAL A 226 11.75 3.41 -4.19
C VAL A 226 10.87 2.19 -4.25
N ARG A 227 10.69 1.64 -5.45
CA ARG A 227 9.97 0.37 -5.63
C ARG A 227 10.85 -0.80 -5.26
N THR A 228 10.27 -1.75 -4.52
CA THR A 228 10.95 -2.99 -4.13
C THR A 228 9.93 -4.10 -3.85
N THR A 229 10.43 -5.32 -3.68
CA THR A 229 9.62 -6.48 -3.30
C THR A 229 9.60 -6.66 -1.79
N CYS A 230 8.44 -7.02 -1.26
CA CYS A 230 8.26 -7.33 0.17
C CYS A 230 9.11 -8.56 0.57
N PRO A 231 9.92 -8.46 1.65
CA PRO A 231 10.83 -9.55 2.04
C PRO A 231 10.20 -10.64 2.90
N TYR A 232 8.88 -10.57 3.19
CA TYR A 232 8.29 -11.41 4.24
C TYR A 232 7.83 -12.80 3.77
N CYS A 233 7.25 -12.91 2.58
CA CYS A 233 6.76 -14.21 2.09
C CYS A 233 6.83 -14.33 0.56
N GLY A 234 6.55 -15.53 0.06
CA GLY A 234 6.64 -15.88 -1.36
C GLY A 234 5.59 -15.23 -2.27
N VAL A 235 4.61 -14.50 -1.73
CA VAL A 235 3.65 -13.74 -2.56
C VAL A 235 4.36 -12.70 -3.43
N GLY A 236 5.49 -12.12 -2.94
CA GLY A 236 6.29 -11.18 -3.73
C GLY A 236 5.63 -9.81 -3.93
N CYS A 237 4.80 -9.37 -2.97
CA CYS A 237 4.11 -8.08 -3.04
C CYS A 237 5.07 -6.94 -3.36
N GLN A 238 4.67 -6.07 -4.30
CA GLN A 238 5.43 -4.89 -4.68
C GLN A 238 5.10 -3.73 -3.75
N LEU A 239 6.16 -3.06 -3.26
CA LEU A 239 6.10 -1.95 -2.32
C LEU A 239 6.66 -0.69 -2.95
N ASP A 240 6.06 0.45 -2.66
CA ASP A 240 6.62 1.79 -2.84
C ASP A 240 7.07 2.32 -1.48
N LEU A 241 8.38 2.30 -1.24
CA LEU A 241 8.97 2.84 -0.01
C LEU A 241 9.17 4.34 -0.14
N SER A 242 8.67 5.11 0.81
CA SER A 242 9.02 6.52 0.98
C SER A 242 10.31 6.60 1.78
N VAL A 243 11.37 7.14 1.17
CA VAL A 243 12.72 7.17 1.75
C VAL A 243 13.23 8.59 1.83
N ARG A 244 13.87 8.96 2.96
CA ARG A 244 14.57 10.20 3.20
C ARG A 244 15.86 9.93 3.98
N ASP A 245 16.97 10.47 3.51
CA ASP A 245 18.30 10.34 4.17
C ASP A 245 18.66 8.89 4.51
N GLY A 246 18.37 7.95 3.60
CA GLY A 246 18.64 6.53 3.78
C GLY A 246 17.71 5.82 4.77
N ARG A 247 16.65 6.47 5.28
CA ARG A 247 15.67 5.90 6.21
C ARG A 247 14.33 5.67 5.52
N ILE A 248 13.74 4.53 5.77
CA ILE A 248 12.38 4.21 5.31
C ILE A 248 11.39 4.88 6.26
N LEU A 249 10.56 5.77 5.72
CA LEU A 249 9.54 6.49 6.47
C LEU A 249 8.19 5.78 6.42
N ARG A 250 7.87 5.16 5.27
CA ARG A 250 6.58 4.52 5.00
C ARG A 250 6.70 3.46 3.91
N ALA A 251 5.86 2.43 3.98
CA ALA A 251 5.68 1.45 2.93
C ALA A 251 4.22 1.45 2.46
N ASP A 252 4.00 1.78 1.20
CA ASP A 252 2.71 1.67 0.52
C ASP A 252 2.75 0.49 -0.46
N GLY A 253 1.61 -0.14 -0.71
CA GLY A 253 1.50 -1.11 -1.79
C GLY A 253 1.56 -0.41 -3.14
N ALA A 254 2.25 -1.01 -4.09
CA ALA A 254 2.40 -0.47 -5.44
C ALA A 254 1.10 -0.65 -6.23
N GLU A 255 0.37 0.45 -6.45
CA GLU A 255 -0.90 0.46 -7.17
C GLU A 255 -0.72 0.03 -8.64
N GLY A 256 -1.64 -0.79 -9.15
CA GLY A 256 -1.64 -1.27 -10.53
C GLY A 256 -0.47 -2.23 -10.85
N VAL A 257 0.21 -2.78 -9.86
CA VAL A 257 1.37 -3.66 -10.06
C VAL A 257 1.09 -5.05 -9.46
N PRO A 258 1.14 -6.11 -10.28
CA PRO A 258 0.97 -7.47 -9.78
C PRO A 258 2.14 -7.87 -8.84
N PRO A 259 1.95 -8.86 -7.96
CA PRO A 259 0.72 -9.65 -7.79
C PRO A 259 -0.30 -9.02 -6.83
N ASN A 260 0.04 -7.94 -6.12
CA ASN A 260 -0.75 -7.42 -5.01
C ASN A 260 -1.60 -6.21 -5.34
N ASP A 261 -1.41 -5.54 -6.48
CA ASP A 261 -2.16 -4.36 -6.89
C ASP A 261 -2.41 -3.38 -5.73
N GLY A 262 -1.34 -2.99 -5.04
CA GLY A 262 -1.39 -2.06 -3.91
C GLY A 262 -1.89 -2.63 -2.59
N ARG A 263 -2.40 -3.87 -2.55
CA ARG A 263 -2.84 -4.54 -1.33
C ARG A 263 -1.63 -5.02 -0.54
N LEU A 264 -1.66 -4.88 0.79
CA LEU A 264 -0.63 -5.39 1.68
C LEU A 264 -1.24 -6.02 2.94
N CYS A 265 -0.54 -6.96 3.53
CA CYS A 265 -0.80 -7.40 4.89
C CYS A 265 -0.05 -6.51 5.91
N VAL A 266 -0.33 -6.69 7.19
CA VAL A 266 0.31 -5.96 8.30
C VAL A 266 1.84 -5.97 8.23
N LYS A 267 2.46 -7.09 7.83
CA LYS A 267 3.93 -7.21 7.74
C LYS A 267 4.51 -6.35 6.63
N GLY A 268 3.95 -6.43 5.41
CA GLY A 268 4.43 -5.65 4.27
C GLY A 268 4.29 -4.15 4.49
N ARG A 269 3.19 -3.73 5.11
CA ARG A 269 2.90 -2.31 5.33
C ARG A 269 3.66 -1.70 6.50
N PHE A 270 3.75 -2.38 7.63
CA PHE A 270 4.27 -1.81 8.87
C PHE A 270 5.56 -2.47 9.37
N GLY A 271 5.97 -3.58 8.77
CA GLY A 271 7.10 -4.38 9.25
C GLY A 271 8.48 -3.88 8.84
N TYR A 272 8.63 -2.73 8.20
CA TYR A 272 9.92 -2.21 7.73
C TYR A 272 10.81 -1.61 8.83
N GLY A 273 10.29 -1.48 10.05
CA GLY A 273 11.03 -0.88 11.18
C GLY A 273 12.39 -1.52 11.47
N PHE A 274 12.56 -2.82 11.17
CA PHE A 274 13.84 -3.52 11.34
C PHE A 274 14.96 -2.91 10.51
N ALA A 275 14.65 -2.31 9.35
CA ALA A 275 15.66 -1.68 8.48
C ALA A 275 16.28 -0.42 9.11
N ASN A 276 15.49 0.29 9.92
CA ASN A 276 15.89 1.53 10.59
C ASN A 276 16.29 1.31 12.06
N HIS A 277 16.20 0.07 12.58
CA HIS A 277 16.41 -0.20 14.00
C HIS A 277 17.85 0.14 14.43
N PRO A 278 18.07 0.81 15.56
CA PRO A 278 19.41 1.19 16.01
C PRO A 278 20.31 -0.01 16.29
N ASP A 279 19.76 -1.15 16.69
CA ASP A 279 20.51 -2.38 16.92
C ASP A 279 20.85 -3.15 15.64
N ARG A 280 20.40 -2.67 14.47
CA ARG A 280 20.75 -3.30 13.20
C ARG A 280 22.26 -3.26 12.99
N LEU A 281 22.85 -4.42 12.71
CA LEU A 281 24.26 -4.52 12.37
C LEU A 281 24.54 -3.83 11.04
N THR A 282 25.38 -2.81 11.05
CA THR A 282 25.79 -2.04 9.85
C THR A 282 27.23 -2.32 9.43
N ARG A 283 27.96 -3.10 10.23
CA ARG A 283 29.33 -3.53 9.97
C ARG A 283 29.52 -4.97 10.43
N PRO A 284 30.46 -5.73 9.82
CA PRO A 284 30.84 -7.05 10.31
C PRO A 284 31.33 -6.99 11.75
N LEU A 285 31.14 -8.07 12.48
CA LEU A 285 31.63 -8.26 13.83
C LEU A 285 32.51 -9.49 13.87
N ILE A 286 33.71 -9.34 14.53
CA ILE A 286 34.62 -10.45 14.78
C ILE A 286 34.65 -10.72 16.30
N ARG A 287 34.54 -12.01 16.66
CA ARG A 287 34.62 -12.44 18.07
C ARG A 287 36.04 -12.31 18.59
N GLU A 288 36.18 -11.64 19.74
CA GLU A 288 37.40 -11.56 20.52
C GLU A 288 37.11 -11.89 21.99
N GLY A 289 37.58 -13.05 22.45
CA GLY A 289 37.25 -13.56 23.76
C GLY A 289 35.73 -13.79 23.92
N SER A 290 35.15 -13.16 24.95
CA SER A 290 33.68 -13.23 25.23
C SER A 290 32.87 -12.16 24.48
N GLY A 291 33.51 -11.21 23.81
CA GLY A 291 32.87 -10.08 23.14
C GLY A 291 32.95 -10.12 21.61
N PHE A 292 32.48 -9.03 21.02
CA PHE A 292 32.59 -8.77 19.59
C PHE A 292 33.15 -7.37 19.35
N ARG A 293 34.03 -7.23 18.36
CA ARG A 293 34.45 -5.93 17.85
C ARG A 293 33.99 -5.71 16.43
N LYS A 294 33.82 -4.46 16.04
CA LYS A 294 33.56 -4.06 14.65
C LYS A 294 34.78 -4.30 13.78
N ALA A 295 34.60 -4.79 12.58
CA ALA A 295 35.65 -5.06 11.59
C ALA A 295 35.25 -4.47 10.21
N SER A 296 36.24 -4.36 9.31
CA SER A 296 36.00 -4.10 7.90
C SER A 296 35.44 -5.37 7.22
N TRP A 297 34.87 -5.20 6.04
CA TRP A 297 34.43 -6.34 5.22
C TRP A 297 35.61 -7.20 4.78
N ASP A 298 36.74 -6.60 4.40
CA ASP A 298 37.94 -7.33 3.97
C ASP A 298 38.47 -8.20 5.11
N GLU A 299 38.64 -7.61 6.30
CA GLU A 299 39.09 -8.36 7.48
C GLU A 299 38.14 -9.51 7.84
N ALA A 300 36.83 -9.28 7.77
CA ALA A 300 35.83 -10.32 8.06
C ALA A 300 35.87 -11.44 7.03
N LEU A 301 35.96 -11.10 5.75
CA LEU A 301 36.03 -12.07 4.66
C LEU A 301 37.33 -12.89 4.71
N ASP A 302 38.47 -12.27 4.98
CA ASP A 302 39.75 -12.96 5.16
C ASP A 302 39.67 -13.95 6.33
N ARG A 303 39.05 -13.54 7.43
CA ARG A 303 38.85 -14.41 8.60
C ARG A 303 37.97 -15.61 8.27
N VAL A 304 36.86 -15.41 7.51
CA VAL A 304 35.97 -16.47 7.08
C VAL A 304 36.67 -17.42 6.09
N ALA A 305 37.37 -16.88 5.09
CA ALA A 305 38.06 -17.66 4.07
C ALA A 305 39.16 -18.52 4.70
N SER A 306 40.00 -17.91 5.58
CA SER A 306 41.07 -18.62 6.27
C SER A 306 40.54 -19.74 7.18
N GLY A 307 39.43 -19.49 7.90
CA GLY A 307 38.84 -20.49 8.77
C GLY A 307 38.24 -21.68 7.99
N LEU A 308 37.50 -21.40 6.91
CA LEU A 308 36.92 -22.45 6.07
C LEU A 308 38.01 -23.26 5.33
N ASN A 309 39.04 -22.61 4.80
CA ASN A 309 40.16 -23.29 4.16
C ASN A 309 40.89 -24.21 5.14
N ALA A 310 41.16 -23.75 6.35
CA ALA A 310 41.82 -24.58 7.38
C ALA A 310 40.98 -25.82 7.73
N VAL A 311 39.67 -25.74 7.80
CA VAL A 311 38.77 -26.89 8.01
C VAL A 311 38.83 -27.85 6.81
N ARG A 312 38.75 -27.29 5.60
CA ARG A 312 38.81 -28.07 4.36
C ARG A 312 40.14 -28.81 4.19
N GLU A 313 41.27 -28.14 4.47
CA GLU A 313 42.59 -28.73 4.36
C GLU A 313 42.79 -29.85 5.40
N LYS A 314 42.30 -29.67 6.61
CA LYS A 314 42.47 -30.61 7.72
C LYS A 314 41.54 -31.84 7.61
N TYR A 315 40.27 -31.62 7.20
CA TYR A 315 39.24 -32.63 7.31
C TYR A 315 38.58 -33.01 5.96
N GLY A 316 38.99 -32.38 4.87
CA GLY A 316 38.44 -32.58 3.54
C GLY A 316 37.20 -31.71 3.26
N PRO A 317 36.76 -31.63 2.00
CA PRO A 317 35.65 -30.79 1.55
C PRO A 317 34.31 -31.13 2.22
N ASP A 318 34.07 -32.40 2.53
CA ASP A 318 32.83 -32.88 3.13
C ASP A 318 32.66 -32.51 4.62
N ALA A 319 33.68 -31.91 5.25
CA ALA A 319 33.59 -31.31 6.56
C ALA A 319 32.88 -29.91 6.53
N LEU A 320 32.65 -29.40 5.33
CA LEU A 320 31.92 -28.15 5.11
C LEU A 320 30.51 -28.45 4.61
N ALA A 321 29.57 -27.61 5.04
CA ALA A 321 28.19 -27.65 4.58
C ALA A 321 27.62 -26.25 4.43
N GLY A 322 26.53 -26.12 3.65
CA GLY A 322 25.81 -24.89 3.45
C GLY A 322 24.31 -25.03 3.65
N TYR A 323 23.69 -24.04 4.29
CA TYR A 323 22.24 -23.93 4.38
C TYR A 323 21.77 -22.62 3.77
N SER A 324 20.89 -22.70 2.79
CA SER A 324 20.25 -21.57 2.14
C SER A 324 18.81 -21.40 2.67
N SER A 325 18.03 -20.51 2.06
CA SER A 325 16.68 -20.21 2.54
C SER A 325 15.73 -19.82 1.40
N ALA A 326 14.45 -20.18 1.54
CA ALA A 326 13.38 -19.65 0.70
C ALA A 326 13.14 -18.15 0.89
N LYS A 327 13.75 -17.54 1.90
CA LYS A 327 13.74 -16.09 2.15
C LYS A 327 14.82 -15.33 1.39
N CYS A 328 15.77 -16.04 0.78
CA CYS A 328 16.76 -15.45 -0.09
C CYS A 328 16.20 -15.28 -1.52
N THR A 329 16.80 -14.37 -2.28
CA THR A 329 16.48 -14.24 -3.71
C THR A 329 16.96 -15.49 -4.50
N ASN A 330 16.47 -15.66 -5.71
CA ASN A 330 16.95 -16.73 -6.58
C ASN A 330 18.44 -16.60 -6.88
N GLU A 331 18.93 -15.36 -7.07
CA GLU A 331 20.33 -15.04 -7.31
C GLU A 331 21.21 -15.41 -6.12
N GLU A 332 20.78 -15.08 -4.89
CA GLU A 332 21.50 -15.47 -3.66
C GLU A 332 21.59 -17.00 -3.52
N ASN A 333 20.48 -17.71 -3.74
CA ASN A 333 20.46 -19.18 -3.71
C ASN A 333 21.39 -19.79 -4.77
N TYR A 334 21.39 -19.25 -5.99
CA TYR A 334 22.27 -19.69 -7.06
C TYR A 334 23.75 -19.47 -6.71
N LEU A 335 24.10 -18.25 -6.26
CA LEU A 335 25.48 -17.91 -5.90
C LEU A 335 25.97 -18.74 -4.70
N PHE A 336 25.12 -18.96 -3.72
CA PHE A 336 25.48 -19.79 -2.55
C PHE A 336 25.68 -21.26 -2.94
N GLN A 337 24.83 -21.81 -3.80
CA GLN A 337 25.02 -23.14 -4.33
C GLN A 337 26.35 -23.26 -5.11
N LYS A 338 26.65 -22.26 -5.95
CA LYS A 338 27.90 -22.19 -6.70
C LYS A 338 29.11 -22.12 -5.76
N LEU A 339 29.06 -21.29 -4.71
CA LEU A 339 30.10 -21.20 -3.70
C LEU A 339 30.39 -22.57 -3.04
N VAL A 340 29.34 -23.26 -2.57
CA VAL A 340 29.51 -24.54 -1.89
C VAL A 340 30.09 -25.61 -2.82
N ARG A 341 29.54 -25.72 -4.04
CA ARG A 341 29.97 -26.77 -4.99
C ARG A 341 31.35 -26.52 -5.60
N VAL A 342 31.63 -25.27 -5.99
CA VAL A 342 32.86 -24.92 -6.70
C VAL A 342 34.00 -24.63 -5.72
N THR A 343 33.74 -23.83 -4.66
CA THR A 343 34.80 -23.36 -3.76
C THR A 343 35.04 -24.35 -2.61
N PHE A 344 33.98 -24.86 -1.97
CA PHE A 344 34.16 -25.86 -0.91
C PHE A 344 34.44 -27.24 -1.50
N GLY A 345 33.93 -27.54 -2.67
CA GLY A 345 34.12 -28.83 -3.36
C GLY A 345 33.25 -29.94 -2.81
N THR A 346 32.08 -29.62 -2.29
CA THR A 346 31.11 -30.58 -1.72
C THR A 346 29.70 -30.32 -2.19
N ASN A 347 28.84 -31.34 -2.12
CA ASN A 347 27.39 -31.25 -2.32
C ASN A 347 26.60 -31.20 -1.01
N ASN A 348 27.26 -31.01 0.12
CA ASN A 348 26.62 -30.82 1.42
C ASN A 348 25.89 -29.49 1.49
N LEU A 349 24.84 -29.36 0.70
CA LEU A 349 24.04 -28.14 0.57
C LEU A 349 22.57 -28.50 0.62
N ASP A 350 21.83 -27.81 1.45
CA ASP A 350 20.38 -27.91 1.50
C ASP A 350 19.75 -26.56 1.90
N TYR A 351 18.46 -26.50 2.01
CA TYR A 351 17.77 -25.30 2.46
C TYR A 351 16.44 -25.65 3.17
N CYS A 352 15.70 -24.65 3.63
CA CYS A 352 14.53 -24.84 4.48
C CYS A 352 13.47 -25.78 3.91
N THR A 353 13.36 -25.94 2.59
CA THR A 353 12.41 -26.85 1.90
C THR A 353 12.53 -28.29 2.39
N ARG A 354 13.72 -28.76 2.76
CA ARG A 354 13.94 -30.12 3.26
C ARG A 354 12.97 -30.49 4.39
N LEU A 355 12.72 -29.57 5.30
CA LEU A 355 11.82 -29.79 6.45
C LEU A 355 10.46 -29.13 6.25
N CYS A 356 10.37 -28.05 5.47
CA CYS A 356 9.17 -27.25 5.32
C CYS A 356 8.12 -27.93 4.43
N HIS A 357 8.49 -28.32 3.21
CA HIS A 357 7.56 -28.86 2.22
C HIS A 357 8.13 -29.94 1.29
N ALA A 358 9.16 -30.68 1.69
CA ALA A 358 9.67 -31.81 0.91
C ALA A 358 8.60 -32.87 0.64
N SER A 359 7.68 -33.09 1.59
CA SER A 359 6.52 -33.97 1.41
C SER A 359 5.57 -33.46 0.33
N THR A 360 5.29 -32.16 0.31
CA THR A 360 4.46 -31.51 -0.72
C THR A 360 5.12 -31.61 -2.10
N VAL A 361 6.43 -31.33 -2.21
CA VAL A 361 7.18 -31.49 -3.47
C VAL A 361 7.12 -32.92 -3.96
N THR A 362 7.28 -33.92 -3.08
CA THR A 362 7.18 -35.33 -3.45
C THR A 362 5.77 -35.70 -3.94
N ALA A 363 4.75 -35.18 -3.28
CA ALA A 363 3.35 -35.37 -3.68
C ALA A 363 3.07 -34.74 -5.06
N MET A 364 3.54 -33.53 -5.28
CA MET A 364 3.39 -32.82 -6.57
C MET A 364 4.10 -33.52 -7.71
N LEU A 365 5.35 -33.97 -7.51
CA LEU A 365 6.09 -34.74 -8.49
C LEU A 365 5.34 -36.03 -8.89
N LYS A 366 4.67 -36.69 -7.94
CA LYS A 366 3.87 -37.88 -8.21
C LYS A 366 2.53 -37.59 -8.88
N ALA A 367 1.88 -36.47 -8.52
CA ALA A 367 0.54 -36.15 -8.99
C ALA A 367 0.52 -35.39 -10.33
N ILE A 368 1.43 -34.44 -10.50
CA ILE A 368 1.45 -33.52 -11.66
C ILE A 368 2.78 -33.56 -12.44
N GLY A 369 3.77 -34.30 -11.96
CA GLY A 369 5.07 -34.44 -12.63
C GLY A 369 6.06 -33.30 -12.42
N ASP A 370 5.69 -32.28 -11.62
CA ASP A 370 6.52 -31.12 -11.29
C ASP A 370 6.53 -30.88 -9.78
N GLY A 371 7.65 -30.38 -9.26
CA GLY A 371 7.80 -30.01 -7.85
C GLY A 371 7.45 -28.56 -7.55
N ALA A 372 7.01 -27.78 -8.54
CA ALA A 372 6.60 -26.40 -8.40
C ALA A 372 5.09 -26.23 -8.67
N GLY A 373 4.47 -25.23 -8.05
CA GLY A 373 3.08 -24.84 -8.33
C GLY A 373 2.95 -24.36 -9.78
N SER A 374 1.98 -24.89 -10.52
CA SER A 374 1.70 -24.52 -11.90
C SER A 374 0.77 -23.32 -12.04
N ALA A 375 0.03 -22.98 -10.97
CA ALA A 375 -0.90 -21.85 -10.92
C ALA A 375 -0.20 -20.56 -10.50
N SER A 376 -0.58 -19.44 -11.13
CA SER A 376 -0.17 -18.10 -10.70
C SER A 376 -1.05 -17.60 -9.55
N ILE A 377 -0.67 -16.48 -8.92
CA ILE A 377 -1.50 -15.86 -7.87
C ILE A 377 -2.81 -15.34 -8.48
N GLU A 378 -2.78 -14.83 -9.71
CA GLU A 378 -3.93 -14.33 -10.43
C GLU A 378 -4.97 -15.42 -10.73
N ASP A 379 -4.54 -16.68 -10.85
CA ASP A 379 -5.44 -17.82 -11.09
C ASP A 379 -6.44 -18.02 -9.93
N TYR A 380 -6.10 -17.60 -8.71
CA TYR A 380 -7.05 -17.65 -7.58
C TYR A 380 -8.24 -16.71 -7.76
N GLU A 381 -8.08 -15.61 -8.52
CA GLU A 381 -9.19 -14.69 -8.82
C GLU A 381 -10.08 -15.19 -9.96
N THR A 382 -9.55 -16.04 -10.84
CA THR A 382 -10.23 -16.49 -12.06
C THR A 382 -10.75 -17.94 -11.98
N ALA A 383 -10.33 -18.70 -10.95
CA ALA A 383 -10.76 -20.08 -10.75
C ALA A 383 -12.24 -20.16 -10.36
N ASP A 384 -12.99 -21.05 -11.03
CA ASP A 384 -14.39 -21.33 -10.69
C ASP A 384 -14.54 -22.01 -9.33
N CYS A 385 -13.49 -22.71 -8.86
CA CYS A 385 -13.48 -23.38 -7.56
C CYS A 385 -12.06 -23.44 -7.01
N THR A 386 -11.88 -23.00 -5.77
CA THR A 386 -10.62 -23.10 -5.01
C THR A 386 -10.83 -23.96 -3.77
N ILE A 387 -10.04 -25.00 -3.59
CA ILE A 387 -10.07 -25.85 -2.41
C ILE A 387 -8.88 -25.48 -1.52
N VAL A 388 -9.17 -25.18 -0.26
CA VAL A 388 -8.16 -24.91 0.78
C VAL A 388 -8.28 -25.99 1.85
N ILE A 389 -7.17 -26.70 2.13
CA ILE A 389 -7.11 -27.82 3.08
C ILE A 389 -6.19 -27.44 4.23
#